data_852837cc1501690bfdeb816161dd0f0d
#
_entry.id   852837cc1501690bfdeb816161dd0f0d
#
_cell.length_a   1.000
_cell.length_b   1.000
_cell.length_c   1.000
_cell.angle_alpha   90.00
_cell.angle_beta   90.00
_cell.angle_gamma   90.00
#
_symmetry.space_group_name_H-M   'P 1'
#
loop_
_entity.id
_entity.type
_entity.pdbx_description
1 polymer ?
#
loop_
_entity_poly.entity_id
_entity_poly.type
_entity_poly.pdbx_seq_one_letter_code
_entity_poly.pdbx_strand_id
1 'polypeptide(L)'
;TAAQAQAVRTEKNMSLELANQIAARSVAACAANGYAVTATVVDRAATVRAVQRADNAGPHTLEGSRLKAYTSASAKNSTLAMMEGSQKNPGAANLVHIPGYLLLGGGLPVKVGNEVIGAVGIAGAPGGHLDDQCGQTALGQVQDLLK
;
A
#
# COMPACT_ATOMS: atom_id res chain seq x y z
N THR A 1 28.16 20.88 8.90
CA THR A 1 27.71 20.70 10.29
C THR A 1 26.74 19.52 10.37
N ALA A 2 27.01 18.59 11.27
CA ALA A 2 26.12 17.49 11.51
C ALA A 2 24.78 18.04 12.06
N ALA A 3 23.66 17.57 11.49
CA ALA A 3 22.36 17.91 12.03
C ALA A 3 22.24 17.32 13.43
N GLN A 4 21.86 18.13 14.40
CA GLN A 4 21.63 17.64 15.74
C GLN A 4 20.34 16.83 15.77
N ALA A 5 20.38 15.68 16.45
CA ALA A 5 19.19 14.88 16.70
C ALA A 5 18.23 15.70 17.60
N GLN A 6 16.98 15.77 17.21
CA GLN A 6 15.95 16.44 17.98
C GLN A 6 15.26 15.44 18.90
N ALA A 7 15.01 15.85 20.15
CA ALA A 7 14.25 15.02 21.10
C ALA A 7 12.79 14.84 20.62
N VAL A 8 12.25 15.87 19.99
CA VAL A 8 10.90 15.84 19.40
C VAL A 8 11.04 15.96 17.88
N ARG A 9 10.52 14.98 17.16
CA ARG A 9 10.58 14.95 15.69
C ARG A 9 9.28 15.44 15.09
N THR A 10 9.42 16.15 13.97
CA THR A 10 8.29 16.50 13.11
C THR A 10 8.40 15.66 11.84
N GLU A 11 7.33 15.00 11.49
CA GLU A 11 7.30 14.16 10.28
C GLU A 11 5.95 14.23 9.58
N LYS A 12 5.96 14.01 8.27
CA LYS A 12 4.74 13.94 7.48
C LYS A 12 4.07 12.59 7.68
N ASN A 13 2.75 12.58 7.69
CA ASN A 13 1.97 11.37 7.88
C ASN A 13 0.66 11.42 7.08
N MET A 14 0.03 10.28 6.94
CA MET A 14 -1.24 10.11 6.26
C MET A 14 -2.38 10.74 7.07
N SER A 15 -3.15 11.64 6.46
CA SER A 15 -4.40 12.11 7.06
C SER A 15 -5.54 11.13 6.77
N LEU A 16 -6.59 11.19 7.58
CA LEU A 16 -7.80 10.39 7.33
C LEU A 16 -8.46 10.79 6.00
N GLU A 17 -8.50 12.10 5.70
CA GLU A 17 -9.06 12.57 4.44
C GLU A 17 -8.35 11.98 3.23
N LEU A 18 -7.02 12.03 3.22
CA LEU A 18 -6.21 11.44 2.14
C LEU A 18 -6.40 9.93 2.08
N ALA A 19 -6.39 9.26 3.22
CA ALA A 19 -6.59 7.81 3.30
C ALA A 19 -7.94 7.39 2.68
N ASN A 20 -9.01 8.12 3.00
CA ASN A 20 -10.33 7.85 2.43
C ASN A 20 -10.35 8.02 0.92
N GLN A 21 -9.71 9.06 0.40
CA GLN A 21 -9.64 9.30 -1.04
C GLN A 21 -8.87 8.19 -1.75
N ILE A 22 -7.72 7.80 -1.22
CA ILE A 22 -6.92 6.73 -1.82
C ILE A 22 -7.70 5.42 -1.82
N ALA A 23 -8.35 5.07 -0.72
CA ALA A 23 -9.14 3.84 -0.63
C ALA A 23 -10.30 3.84 -1.66
N ALA A 24 -11.07 4.93 -1.72
CA ALA A 24 -12.20 5.05 -2.64
C ALA A 24 -11.75 4.97 -4.11
N ARG A 25 -10.69 5.69 -4.46
CA ARG A 25 -10.17 5.71 -5.83
C ARG A 25 -9.57 4.37 -6.25
N SER A 26 -8.96 3.65 -5.30
CA SER A 26 -8.42 2.31 -5.56
C SER A 26 -9.53 1.32 -5.88
N VAL A 27 -10.60 1.32 -5.10
CA VAL A 27 -11.78 0.48 -5.35
C VAL A 27 -12.40 0.83 -6.69
N ALA A 28 -12.57 2.14 -6.98
CA ALA A 28 -13.15 2.61 -8.24
C ALA A 28 -12.29 2.24 -9.45
N ALA A 29 -10.97 2.36 -9.35
CA ALA A 29 -10.05 2.00 -10.44
C ALA A 29 -10.13 0.52 -10.80
N CYS A 30 -10.20 -0.37 -9.79
CA CYS A 30 -10.38 -1.79 -10.02
C CYS A 30 -11.79 -2.08 -10.57
N ALA A 31 -12.83 -1.44 -10.06
CA ALA A 31 -14.20 -1.63 -10.53
C ALA A 31 -14.34 -1.27 -12.01
N ALA A 32 -13.64 -0.24 -12.48
CA ALA A 32 -13.63 0.15 -13.89
C ALA A 32 -13.11 -0.96 -14.82
N ASN A 33 -12.29 -1.86 -14.29
CA ASN A 33 -11.78 -3.04 -15.00
C ASN A 33 -12.57 -4.32 -14.69
N GLY A 34 -13.66 -4.22 -13.95
CA GLY A 34 -14.50 -5.35 -13.61
C GLY A 34 -14.05 -6.15 -12.38
N TYR A 35 -13.14 -5.60 -11.57
CA TYR A 35 -12.62 -6.29 -10.39
C TYR A 35 -13.25 -5.76 -9.10
N ALA A 36 -13.72 -6.66 -8.25
CA ALA A 36 -14.23 -6.34 -6.92
C ALA A 36 -13.12 -6.55 -5.90
N VAL A 37 -12.64 -5.48 -5.30
CA VAL A 37 -11.47 -5.50 -4.41
C VAL A 37 -11.76 -4.86 -3.07
N THR A 38 -10.87 -5.12 -2.10
CA THR A 38 -10.73 -4.33 -0.89
C THR A 38 -9.46 -3.50 -0.99
N ALA A 39 -9.56 -2.24 -0.59
CA ALA A 39 -8.42 -1.35 -0.43
C ALA A 39 -8.28 -0.97 1.04
N THR A 40 -7.09 -1.20 1.59
CA THR A 40 -6.71 -0.81 2.96
C THR A 40 -5.62 0.24 2.88
N VAL A 41 -5.79 1.36 3.55
CA VAL A 41 -4.78 2.42 3.64
C VAL A 41 -4.26 2.48 5.07
N VAL A 42 -2.95 2.45 5.20
CA VAL A 42 -2.25 2.56 6.49
C VAL A 42 -1.44 3.85 6.54
N ASP A 43 -1.18 4.32 7.75
CA ASP A 43 -0.34 5.50 7.96
C ASP A 43 1.16 5.12 7.99
N ARG A 44 1.99 6.09 8.34
CA ARG A 44 3.44 5.93 8.38
C ARG A 44 3.89 4.82 9.33
N ALA A 45 3.14 4.57 10.40
CA ALA A 45 3.41 3.50 11.36
C ALA A 45 2.77 2.16 10.97
N ALA A 46 2.24 2.06 9.75
CA ALA A 46 1.54 0.88 9.23
C ALA A 46 0.25 0.55 10.01
N THR A 47 -0.34 1.56 10.66
CA THR A 47 -1.63 1.42 11.34
C THR A 47 -2.76 1.76 10.37
N VAL A 48 -3.82 0.95 10.39
CA VAL A 48 -4.96 1.11 9.48
C VAL A 48 -5.66 2.45 9.72
N ARG A 49 -5.91 3.19 8.63
CA ARG A 49 -6.63 4.46 8.65
C ARG A 49 -7.95 4.40 7.88
N ALA A 50 -8.02 3.64 6.80
CA ALA A 50 -9.23 3.49 6.01
C ALA A 50 -9.27 2.12 5.34
N VAL A 51 -10.45 1.54 5.27
CA VAL A 51 -10.71 0.27 4.56
C VAL A 51 -11.99 0.43 3.78
N GLN A 52 -11.96 0.09 2.49
CA GLN A 52 -13.16 -0.02 1.67
C GLN A 52 -13.18 -1.37 0.97
N ARG A 53 -14.22 -2.13 1.21
CA ARG A 53 -14.45 -3.41 0.54
C ARG A 53 -15.59 -3.26 -0.44
N ALA A 54 -15.32 -3.50 -1.71
CA ALA A 54 -16.34 -3.49 -2.76
C ALA A 54 -17.36 -4.60 -2.52
N ASP A 55 -18.59 -4.38 -3.01
CA ASP A 55 -19.57 -5.45 -3.04
C ASP A 55 -19.00 -6.64 -3.81
N ASN A 56 -19.21 -7.84 -3.28
CA ASN A 56 -18.75 -9.10 -3.85
C ASN A 56 -17.23 -9.33 -3.78
N ALA A 57 -16.44 -8.46 -3.17
CA ALA A 57 -15.05 -8.79 -2.89
C ALA A 57 -14.97 -9.95 -1.90
N GLY A 58 -14.09 -10.91 -2.16
CA GLY A 58 -13.95 -12.08 -1.30
C GLY A 58 -13.56 -11.69 0.14
N PRO A 59 -13.99 -12.47 1.16
CA PRO A 59 -13.68 -12.13 2.55
C PRO A 59 -12.19 -12.11 2.86
N HIS A 60 -11.37 -12.91 2.17
CA HIS A 60 -9.92 -12.92 2.31
C HIS A 60 -9.25 -11.61 1.88
N THR A 61 -9.95 -10.78 1.10
CA THR A 61 -9.39 -9.52 0.60
C THR A 61 -9.21 -8.48 1.71
N LEU A 62 -9.97 -8.59 2.81
CA LEU A 62 -9.78 -7.72 3.97
C LEU A 62 -8.38 -7.89 4.54
N GLU A 63 -8.00 -9.12 4.88
CA GLU A 63 -6.69 -9.41 5.44
C GLU A 63 -5.60 -9.27 4.37
N GLY A 64 -5.85 -9.73 3.15
CA GLY A 64 -4.89 -9.62 2.05
C GLY A 64 -4.49 -8.17 1.76
N SER A 65 -5.47 -7.27 1.68
CA SER A 65 -5.18 -5.84 1.45
C SER A 65 -4.44 -5.22 2.63
N ARG A 66 -4.81 -5.57 3.86
CA ARG A 66 -4.13 -5.08 5.06
C ARG A 66 -2.67 -5.52 5.11
N LEU A 67 -2.40 -6.78 4.85
CA LEU A 67 -1.03 -7.32 4.85
C LEU A 67 -0.16 -6.69 3.75
N LYS A 68 -0.72 -6.46 2.57
CA LYS A 68 -0.01 -5.76 1.48
C LYS A 68 0.32 -4.32 1.88
N ALA A 69 -0.62 -3.61 2.48
CA ALA A 69 -0.39 -2.24 2.97
C ALA A 69 0.68 -2.22 4.07
N TYR A 70 0.57 -3.12 5.04
CA TYR A 70 1.56 -3.26 6.11
C TYR A 70 2.95 -3.52 5.55
N THR A 71 3.08 -4.46 4.64
CA THR A 71 4.36 -4.83 4.03
C THR A 71 4.98 -3.64 3.29
N SER A 72 4.18 -2.96 2.47
CA SER A 72 4.66 -1.81 1.69
C SER A 72 5.09 -0.64 2.58
N ALA A 73 4.33 -0.32 3.62
CA ALA A 73 4.69 0.74 4.55
C ALA A 73 5.95 0.40 5.34
N SER A 74 6.08 -0.85 5.78
CA SER A 74 7.24 -1.31 6.56
C SER A 74 8.52 -1.32 5.75
N ALA A 75 8.47 -1.85 4.52
CA ALA A 75 9.62 -1.97 3.64
C ALA A 75 9.87 -0.70 2.81
N LYS A 76 8.92 0.23 2.78
CA LYS A 76 8.96 1.45 1.96
C LYS A 76 9.16 1.13 0.47
N ASN A 77 8.48 0.08 0.01
CA ASN A 77 8.63 -0.45 -1.34
C ASN A 77 7.30 -1.06 -1.79
N SER A 78 7.12 -1.17 -3.11
CA SER A 78 5.94 -1.87 -3.64
C SER A 78 6.06 -3.37 -3.38
N THR A 79 4.95 -4.01 -3.03
CA THR A 79 4.95 -5.45 -2.79
C THR A 79 5.09 -6.26 -4.09
N LEU A 80 4.77 -5.66 -5.25
CA LEU A 80 5.07 -6.28 -6.54
C LEU A 80 6.59 -6.40 -6.77
N ALA A 81 7.32 -5.31 -6.53
CA ALA A 81 8.78 -5.32 -6.64
C ALA A 81 9.41 -6.29 -5.65
N MET A 82 8.89 -6.34 -4.42
CA MET A 82 9.37 -7.27 -3.39
C MET A 82 9.11 -8.72 -3.77
N MET A 83 7.93 -9.02 -4.32
CA MET A 83 7.59 -10.35 -4.80
C MET A 83 8.57 -10.80 -5.89
N GLU A 84 8.77 -9.96 -6.90
CA GLU A 84 9.70 -10.26 -8.00
C GLU A 84 11.13 -10.40 -7.49
N GLY A 85 11.56 -9.54 -6.60
CA GLY A 85 12.90 -9.60 -5.99
C GLY A 85 13.12 -10.88 -5.20
N SER A 86 12.12 -11.32 -4.42
CA SER A 86 12.21 -12.55 -3.64
C SER A 86 12.32 -13.81 -4.51
N GLN A 87 11.75 -13.77 -5.70
CA GLN A 87 11.80 -14.88 -6.65
C GLN A 87 13.13 -14.95 -7.43
N LYS A 88 13.80 -13.81 -7.59
CA LYS A 88 15.02 -13.71 -8.42
C LYS A 88 16.29 -13.60 -7.63
N ASN A 89 16.23 -13.10 -6.40
CA ASN A 89 17.40 -12.83 -5.58
C ASN A 89 17.40 -13.72 -4.34
N PRO A 90 18.38 -14.65 -4.21
CA PRO A 90 18.45 -15.51 -3.03
C PRO A 90 18.54 -14.74 -1.70
N GLY A 91 19.14 -13.54 -1.69
CA GLY A 91 19.22 -12.69 -0.51
C GLY A 91 17.86 -12.15 -0.04
N ALA A 92 16.85 -12.16 -0.90
CA ALA A 92 15.49 -11.72 -0.60
C ALA A 92 14.49 -12.87 -0.48
N ALA A 93 14.90 -14.11 -0.75
CA ALA A 93 13.98 -15.25 -0.83
C ALA A 93 13.22 -15.52 0.47
N ASN A 94 13.85 -15.26 1.61
CA ASN A 94 13.28 -15.54 2.92
C ASN A 94 12.46 -14.38 3.52
N LEU A 95 12.30 -13.27 2.81
CA LEU A 95 11.43 -12.17 3.27
C LEU A 95 9.99 -12.63 3.49
N VAL A 96 9.55 -13.66 2.76
CA VAL A 96 8.22 -14.25 2.92
C VAL A 96 7.99 -14.83 4.32
N HIS A 97 9.05 -15.08 5.09
CA HIS A 97 8.96 -15.63 6.44
C HIS A 97 8.86 -14.57 7.53
N ILE A 98 8.99 -13.28 7.20
CA ILE A 98 8.80 -12.22 8.18
C ILE A 98 7.31 -12.19 8.56
N PRO A 99 6.98 -12.30 9.87
CA PRO A 99 5.58 -12.27 10.30
C PRO A 99 4.88 -11.00 9.83
N GLY A 100 3.71 -11.16 9.22
CA GLY A 100 2.91 -10.05 8.71
C GLY A 100 3.28 -9.58 7.31
N TYR A 101 4.38 -10.06 6.73
CA TYR A 101 4.72 -9.73 5.33
C TYR A 101 3.92 -10.57 4.36
N LEU A 102 3.44 -9.91 3.31
CA LEU A 102 2.81 -10.57 2.16
C LEU A 102 3.45 -10.01 0.89
N LEU A 103 4.34 -10.79 0.29
CA LEU A 103 5.05 -10.41 -0.94
C LEU A 103 4.21 -10.79 -2.15
N LEU A 104 3.14 -10.05 -2.32
CA LEU A 104 2.20 -10.22 -3.42
C LEU A 104 1.82 -8.83 -3.92
N GLY A 105 1.88 -8.60 -5.22
CA GLY A 105 1.60 -7.29 -5.81
C GLY A 105 0.27 -6.71 -5.37
N GLY A 106 0.20 -5.41 -5.19
CA GLY A 106 -0.97 -4.67 -4.74
C GLY A 106 -0.73 -3.74 -3.56
N GLY A 107 0.42 -3.83 -2.92
CA GLY A 107 0.82 -2.86 -1.90
C GLY A 107 1.73 -1.79 -2.49
N LEU A 108 1.38 -0.52 -2.30
CA LEU A 108 2.16 0.59 -2.83
C LEU A 108 2.43 1.63 -1.74
N PRO A 109 3.69 2.10 -1.62
CA PRO A 109 3.98 3.18 -0.69
C PRO A 109 3.38 4.49 -1.20
N VAL A 110 2.87 5.29 -0.27
CA VAL A 110 2.39 6.64 -0.56
C VAL A 110 3.50 7.61 -0.14
N LYS A 111 3.96 8.40 -1.09
CA LYS A 111 5.13 9.27 -0.90
C LYS A 111 4.80 10.73 -1.09
N VAL A 112 5.43 11.56 -0.26
CA VAL A 112 5.55 13.00 -0.50
C VAL A 112 7.04 13.26 -0.72
N GLY A 113 7.42 13.58 -1.97
CA GLY A 113 8.83 13.58 -2.34
C GLY A 113 9.42 12.18 -2.16
N ASN A 114 10.49 12.07 -1.36
CA ASN A 114 11.11 10.79 -1.03
C ASN A 114 10.63 10.19 0.29
N GLU A 115 9.70 10.86 0.96
CA GLU A 115 9.25 10.45 2.29
C GLU A 115 7.99 9.60 2.18
N VAL A 116 8.04 8.38 2.70
CA VAL A 116 6.89 7.49 2.75
C VAL A 116 6.02 7.86 3.94
N ILE A 117 4.78 8.25 3.67
CA ILE A 117 3.81 8.68 4.70
C ILE A 117 2.78 7.61 5.04
N GLY A 118 2.82 6.49 4.37
CA GLY A 118 1.90 5.38 4.54
C GLY A 118 1.92 4.49 3.31
N ALA A 119 0.90 3.67 3.17
CA ALA A 119 0.76 2.77 2.02
C ALA A 119 -0.70 2.41 1.78
N VAL A 120 -1.00 1.98 0.57
CA VAL A 120 -2.27 1.36 0.22
C VAL A 120 -2.02 -0.09 -0.18
N GLY A 121 -2.90 -0.99 0.27
CA GLY A 121 -2.91 -2.38 -0.15
C GLY A 121 -4.24 -2.69 -0.84
N ILE A 122 -4.18 -3.36 -1.97
CA ILE A 122 -5.34 -3.73 -2.77
C ILE A 122 -5.30 -5.23 -3.00
N ALA A 123 -6.43 -5.90 -2.76
CA ALA A 123 -6.56 -7.34 -2.98
C ALA A 123 -7.93 -7.66 -3.58
N GLY A 124 -7.96 -8.60 -4.53
CA GLY A 124 -9.20 -9.09 -5.12
C GLY A 124 -9.21 -9.18 -6.64
N ALA A 125 -8.30 -8.50 -7.35
CA ALA A 125 -8.15 -8.69 -8.78
C ALA A 125 -7.55 -10.07 -9.07
N PRO A 126 -7.67 -10.58 -10.32
CA PRO A 126 -7.18 -11.92 -10.66
C PRO A 126 -5.67 -12.13 -10.47
N GLY A 127 -4.89 -11.07 -10.34
CA GLY A 127 -3.45 -11.16 -10.09
C GLY A 127 -2.95 -9.92 -9.37
N GLY A 128 -1.87 -10.09 -8.60
CA GLY A 128 -1.29 -8.98 -7.82
C GLY A 128 -0.83 -7.81 -8.69
N HIS A 129 -0.36 -8.06 -9.90
CA HIS A 129 0.01 -7.00 -10.83
C HIS A 129 -1.19 -6.14 -11.25
N LEU A 130 -2.39 -6.71 -11.28
CA LEU A 130 -3.63 -5.98 -11.58
C LEU A 130 -4.08 -5.14 -10.40
N ASP A 131 -3.97 -5.69 -9.18
CA ASP A 131 -4.17 -4.91 -7.95
C ASP A 131 -3.22 -3.71 -7.91
N ASP A 132 -1.96 -3.94 -8.26
CA ASP A 132 -0.92 -2.89 -8.29
C ASP A 132 -1.29 -1.77 -9.27
N GLN A 133 -1.78 -2.11 -10.46
CA GLN A 133 -2.21 -1.13 -11.45
C GLN A 133 -3.36 -0.25 -10.95
N CYS A 134 -4.32 -0.83 -10.23
CA CYS A 134 -5.42 -0.07 -9.63
C CYS A 134 -4.87 0.97 -8.64
N GLY A 135 -3.90 0.57 -7.83
CA GLY A 135 -3.26 1.47 -6.86
C GLY A 135 -2.46 2.58 -7.53
N GLN A 136 -1.73 2.26 -8.59
CA GLN A 136 -1.01 3.27 -9.35
C GLN A 136 -1.96 4.32 -9.93
N THR A 137 -3.09 3.89 -10.48
CA THR A 137 -4.12 4.79 -11.00
C THR A 137 -4.65 5.71 -9.89
N ALA A 138 -4.99 5.13 -8.74
CA ALA A 138 -5.51 5.90 -7.61
C ALA A 138 -4.50 6.93 -7.10
N LEU A 139 -3.23 6.54 -6.94
CA LEU A 139 -2.18 7.45 -6.47
C LEU A 139 -1.91 8.56 -7.48
N GLY A 140 -1.98 8.27 -8.78
CA GLY A 140 -1.89 9.29 -9.82
C GLY A 140 -3.00 10.34 -9.71
N GLN A 141 -4.20 9.93 -9.32
CA GLN A 141 -5.35 10.82 -9.19
C GLN A 141 -5.28 11.74 -7.96
N VAL A 142 -4.49 11.40 -6.95
CA VAL A 142 -4.31 12.21 -5.75
C VAL A 142 -2.94 12.91 -5.71
N GLN A 143 -2.20 12.88 -6.80
CA GLN A 143 -0.83 13.43 -6.86
C GLN A 143 -0.74 14.87 -6.36
N ASP A 144 -1.75 15.69 -6.66
CA ASP A 144 -1.79 17.11 -6.24
C ASP A 144 -1.89 17.27 -4.73
N LEU A 145 -2.31 16.25 -4.01
CA LEU A 145 -2.43 16.27 -2.55
C LEU A 145 -1.14 15.79 -1.86
N LEU A 146 -0.21 15.20 -2.60
CA LEU A 146 1.03 14.63 -2.05
C LEU A 146 2.15 15.67 -2.02
N LYS A 147 2.00 16.65 -1.15
CA LYS A 147 2.96 17.74 -1.02
C LYS A 147 3.07 18.30 0.41
#